data_74b6c3c39d609a9bdd65eae9d52be19b
#
_entry.id   74b6c3c39d609a9bdd65eae9d52be19b
#
_cell.length_a   1.000
_cell.length_b   1.000
_cell.length_c   1.000
_cell.angle_alpha   90.00
_cell.angle_beta   90.00
_cell.angle_gamma   90.00
#
_symmetry.space_group_name_H-M   'P 1'
#
loop_
_entity.id
_entity.type
_entity.pdbx_description
1 polymer ?
#
loop_
_entity_poly.entity_id
_entity_poly.type
_entity_poly.pdbx_seq_one_letter_code
_entity_poly.pdbx_strand_id
1 'polypeptide(L)'
;MMPYRLLIDRAMKSQPIEIWGNCKKAKEMVYIKDFVRLVRNCVDSELEGGCYNVGNGWQVTLEEQIKGIIEVFSPKDKPSEVVYCPEKPDPLQNAFAVEKTFRELNWKPIYSYLDQLRDFKHEMETEPMAGLWGTKEDYKE
;
A
#
# COMPACT_ATOMS: atom_id res chain seq x y z
N MET A 1 -13.41 8.01 -0.90
CA MET A 1 -12.20 7.43 -1.52
C MET A 1 -12.49 5.98 -1.87
N MET A 2 -12.19 5.54 -3.09
CA MET A 2 -12.39 4.14 -3.49
C MET A 2 -11.48 3.19 -2.69
N PRO A 3 -11.97 1.97 -2.37
CA PRO A 3 -11.13 0.92 -1.81
C PRO A 3 -9.92 0.63 -2.70
N TYR A 4 -8.78 0.33 -2.10
CA TYR A 4 -7.52 0.11 -2.82
C TYR A 4 -7.61 -1.01 -3.87
N ARG A 5 -8.31 -2.10 -3.53
CA ARG A 5 -8.59 -3.21 -4.44
C ARG A 5 -9.32 -2.74 -5.72
N LEU A 6 -10.31 -1.86 -5.58
CA LEU A 6 -11.06 -1.34 -6.71
C LEU A 6 -10.21 -0.45 -7.63
N LEU A 7 -9.25 0.29 -7.06
CA LEU A 7 -8.29 1.07 -7.85
C LEU A 7 -7.40 0.16 -8.71
N ILE A 8 -6.92 -0.93 -8.13
CA ILE A 8 -6.12 -1.94 -8.85
C ILE A 8 -6.96 -2.61 -9.94
N ASP A 9 -8.17 -3.04 -9.64
CA ASP A 9 -9.07 -3.66 -10.62
C ASP A 9 -9.37 -2.73 -11.80
N ARG A 10 -9.57 -1.44 -11.55
CA ARG A 10 -9.74 -0.45 -12.60
C ARG A 10 -8.49 -0.28 -13.44
N ALA A 11 -7.32 -0.22 -12.81
CA ALA A 11 -6.05 -0.14 -13.51
C ALA A 11 -5.84 -1.34 -14.44
N MET A 12 -6.06 -2.56 -13.95
CA MET A 12 -5.94 -3.80 -14.74
C MET A 12 -6.91 -3.83 -15.95
N LYS A 13 -8.06 -3.17 -15.84
CA LYS A 13 -9.09 -3.10 -16.88
C LYS A 13 -8.97 -1.84 -17.75
N SER A 14 -7.91 -1.06 -17.63
CA SER A 14 -7.75 0.23 -18.34
C SER A 14 -8.94 1.20 -18.17
N GLN A 15 -9.60 1.11 -17.01
CA GLN A 15 -10.72 1.98 -16.68
C GLN A 15 -10.22 3.29 -16.07
N PRO A 16 -10.91 4.44 -16.27
CA PRO A 16 -10.54 5.71 -15.67
C PRO A 16 -10.53 5.64 -14.15
N ILE A 17 -9.53 6.28 -13.52
CA ILE A 17 -9.38 6.35 -12.07
C ILE A 17 -9.50 7.80 -11.62
N GLU A 18 -10.43 8.06 -10.71
CA GLU A 18 -10.67 9.40 -10.18
C GLU A 18 -9.73 9.74 -9.02
N ILE A 19 -9.17 10.93 -9.08
CA ILE A 19 -8.47 11.57 -7.96
C ILE A 19 -9.37 12.67 -7.39
N TRP A 20 -9.72 12.54 -6.11
CA TRP A 20 -10.62 13.45 -5.43
C TRP A 20 -9.85 14.55 -4.69
N GLY A 21 -10.41 15.75 -4.70
CA GLY A 21 -9.87 16.90 -4.00
C GLY A 21 -8.62 17.47 -4.65
N ASN A 22 -7.72 18.02 -3.83
CA ASN A 22 -6.55 18.76 -4.31
C ASN A 22 -5.31 17.90 -4.64
N CYS A 23 -5.43 16.58 -4.66
CA CYS A 23 -4.38 15.61 -4.96
C CYS A 23 -3.18 15.56 -3.98
N LYS A 24 -3.02 16.57 -3.12
CA LYS A 24 -1.86 16.74 -2.22
C LYS A 24 -1.94 15.93 -0.94
N LYS A 25 -3.07 15.26 -0.70
CA LYS A 25 -3.20 14.39 0.44
C LYS A 25 -2.29 13.22 0.36
N ALA A 26 -1.58 13.02 1.41
CA ALA A 26 -0.64 11.95 1.55
C ALA A 26 -1.09 10.99 2.64
N LYS A 27 -0.81 9.72 2.45
CA LYS A 27 -1.03 8.63 3.40
C LYS A 27 0.28 7.99 3.75
N GLU A 28 0.35 7.58 4.99
CA GLU A 28 1.35 6.65 5.43
C GLU A 28 0.78 5.24 5.33
N MET A 29 1.56 4.34 4.75
CA MET A 29 1.17 2.93 4.55
C MET A 29 2.37 2.05 4.88
N VAL A 30 2.16 1.05 5.71
CA VAL A 30 3.17 0.03 5.96
C VAL A 30 2.85 -1.22 5.12
N TYR A 31 3.86 -1.76 4.46
CA TYR A 31 3.71 -3.00 3.71
C TYR A 31 3.70 -4.21 4.64
N ILE A 32 2.88 -5.20 4.31
CA ILE A 32 2.70 -6.36 5.19
C ILE A 32 4.02 -7.11 5.47
N LYS A 33 4.89 -7.24 4.49
CA LYS A 33 6.19 -7.91 4.68
C LYS A 33 7.12 -7.12 5.60
N ASP A 34 7.07 -5.78 5.54
CA ASP A 34 7.76 -4.91 6.49
C ASP A 34 7.17 -5.03 7.89
N PHE A 35 5.86 -5.10 8.01
CA PHE A 35 5.19 -5.31 9.29
C PHE A 35 5.53 -6.66 9.90
N VAL A 36 5.53 -7.74 9.11
CA VAL A 36 5.95 -9.08 9.59
C VAL A 36 7.40 -9.08 10.08
N ARG A 37 8.31 -8.39 9.37
CA ARG A 37 9.69 -8.21 9.84
C ARG A 37 9.76 -7.49 11.19
N LEU A 38 8.93 -6.45 11.39
CA LEU A 38 8.85 -5.77 12.68
C LEU A 38 8.39 -6.73 13.79
N VAL A 39 7.31 -7.48 13.56
CA VAL A 39 6.78 -8.43 14.55
C VAL A 39 7.85 -9.47 14.89
N ARG A 40 8.57 -10.00 13.91
CA ARG A 40 9.67 -10.93 14.13
C ARG A 40 10.77 -10.29 15.01
N ASN A 41 11.19 -9.06 14.69
CA ASN A 41 12.17 -8.35 15.51
C ASN A 41 11.71 -8.18 16.97
N CYS A 42 10.39 -7.92 17.18
CA CYS A 42 9.84 -7.80 18.53
C CYS A 42 9.90 -9.14 19.31
N VAL A 43 9.67 -10.27 18.65
CA VAL A 43 9.74 -11.60 19.26
C VAL A 43 11.19 -11.93 19.67
N ASP A 44 12.16 -11.54 18.84
CA ASP A 44 13.58 -11.80 19.05
C ASP A 44 14.25 -10.73 19.96
N SER A 45 13.50 -9.71 20.39
CA SER A 45 14.05 -8.61 21.19
C SER A 45 13.97 -8.87 22.70
N GLU A 46 14.91 -8.31 23.46
CA GLU A 46 14.91 -8.30 24.93
C GLU A 46 14.10 -7.12 25.52
N LEU A 47 13.24 -6.48 24.74
CA LEU A 47 12.48 -5.33 25.19
C LEU A 47 11.39 -5.76 26.18
N GLU A 48 11.26 -5.00 27.27
CA GLU A 48 10.22 -5.21 28.29
C GLU A 48 8.79 -4.92 27.80
N GLY A 49 8.63 -4.58 26.55
CA GLY A 49 7.37 -4.22 25.92
C GLY A 49 7.18 -2.72 25.75
N GLY A 50 6.04 -2.32 25.20
CA GLY A 50 5.73 -0.91 24.95
C GLY A 50 4.62 -0.70 23.94
N CYS A 51 4.29 0.58 23.72
CA CYS A 51 3.33 1.02 22.71
C CYS A 51 4.10 1.74 21.59
N TYR A 52 3.93 1.25 20.36
CA TYR A 52 4.69 1.72 19.20
C TYR A 52 3.76 2.03 18.04
N ASN A 53 3.95 3.20 17.43
CA ASN A 53 3.31 3.51 16.15
C ASN A 53 4.07 2.82 15.03
N VAL A 54 3.36 2.14 14.16
CA VAL A 54 3.96 1.47 13.00
C VAL A 54 3.57 2.20 11.72
N GLY A 55 4.54 2.70 11.02
CA GLY A 55 4.38 3.43 9.77
C GLY A 55 5.69 3.45 8.98
N ASN A 56 5.66 4.00 7.79
CA ASN A 56 6.83 4.06 6.93
C ASN A 56 7.82 5.18 7.31
N GLY A 57 7.36 6.21 8.04
CA GLY A 57 8.11 7.45 8.23
C GLY A 57 8.17 8.35 7.00
N TRP A 58 7.40 8.01 5.96
CA TRP A 58 7.17 8.82 4.76
C TRP A 58 5.73 8.64 4.28
N GLN A 59 5.24 9.63 3.58
CA GLN A 59 3.89 9.65 3.06
C GLN A 59 3.89 9.59 1.53
N VAL A 60 2.84 8.99 0.97
CA VAL A 60 2.57 8.97 -0.47
C VAL A 60 1.30 9.75 -0.75
N THR A 61 1.36 10.74 -1.62
CA THR A 61 0.20 11.50 -2.04
C THR A 61 -0.81 10.61 -2.78
N LEU A 62 -2.07 11.01 -2.78
CA LEU A 62 -3.09 10.27 -3.53
C LEU A 62 -2.75 10.17 -5.02
N GLU A 63 -2.16 11.23 -5.57
CA GLU A 63 -1.72 11.25 -6.96
C GLU A 63 -0.60 10.23 -7.22
N GLU A 64 0.43 10.21 -6.36
CA GLU A 64 1.53 9.23 -6.45
C GLU A 64 1.01 7.80 -6.28
N GLN A 65 0.05 7.59 -5.38
CA GLN A 65 -0.57 6.28 -5.18
C GLN A 65 -1.25 5.79 -6.46
N ILE A 66 -2.06 6.63 -7.08
CA ILE A 66 -2.80 6.26 -8.29
C ILE A 66 -1.86 6.09 -9.49
N LYS A 67 -0.88 7.00 -9.66
CA LYS A 67 0.14 6.86 -10.72
C LYS A 67 0.95 5.56 -10.57
N GLY A 68 1.35 5.21 -9.35
CA GLY A 68 2.04 3.96 -9.08
C GLY A 68 1.18 2.72 -9.38
N ILE A 69 -0.10 2.75 -9.01
CA ILE A 69 -1.04 1.66 -9.37
C ILE A 69 -1.15 1.52 -10.88
N ILE A 70 -1.30 2.62 -11.61
CA ILE A 70 -1.38 2.60 -13.08
C ILE A 70 -0.08 2.06 -13.67
N GLU A 71 1.07 2.53 -13.21
CA GLU A 71 2.39 2.06 -13.68
C GLU A 71 2.55 0.54 -13.54
N VAL A 72 2.13 -0.02 -12.41
CA VAL A 72 2.36 -1.43 -12.10
C VAL A 72 1.29 -2.35 -12.66
N PHE A 73 0.03 -1.92 -12.65
CA PHE A 73 -1.11 -2.82 -12.94
C PHE A 73 -1.79 -2.57 -14.29
N SER A 74 -1.66 -1.37 -14.87
CA SER A 74 -2.30 -1.13 -16.17
C SER A 74 -1.54 -1.83 -17.31
N PRO A 75 -2.27 -2.28 -18.36
CA PRO A 75 -1.66 -2.71 -19.61
C PRO A 75 -0.82 -1.58 -20.22
N LYS A 76 0.38 -1.91 -20.70
CA LYS A 76 1.32 -0.91 -21.24
C LYS A 76 0.82 -0.21 -22.50
N ASP A 77 0.06 -0.92 -23.32
CA ASP A 77 -0.53 -0.43 -24.58
C ASP A 77 -1.76 0.44 -24.35
N LYS A 78 -2.40 0.31 -23.19
CA LYS A 78 -3.59 1.07 -22.83
C LYS A 78 -3.65 1.35 -21.34
N PRO A 79 -2.81 2.27 -20.82
CA PRO A 79 -2.83 2.61 -19.40
C PRO A 79 -4.15 3.32 -19.03
N SER A 80 -4.55 3.17 -17.77
CA SER A 80 -5.73 3.88 -17.22
C SER A 80 -5.51 5.38 -17.23
N GLU A 81 -6.55 6.12 -17.59
CA GLU A 81 -6.56 7.58 -17.50
C GLU A 81 -6.84 8.05 -16.08
N VAL A 82 -6.23 9.16 -15.69
CA VAL A 82 -6.50 9.83 -14.42
C VAL A 82 -7.53 10.93 -14.66
N VAL A 83 -8.61 10.91 -13.88
CA VAL A 83 -9.65 11.93 -13.88
C VAL A 83 -9.60 12.72 -12.58
N TYR A 84 -9.29 14.01 -12.67
CA TYR A 84 -9.23 14.89 -11.51
C TYR A 84 -10.60 15.45 -11.16
N CYS A 85 -11.01 15.26 -9.89
CA CYS A 85 -12.31 15.70 -9.36
C CYS A 85 -12.09 16.60 -8.13
N PRO A 86 -11.65 17.86 -8.33
CA PRO A 86 -11.28 18.77 -7.22
C PRO A 86 -12.48 19.16 -6.35
N GLU A 87 -13.71 19.06 -6.87
CA GLU A 87 -14.95 19.34 -6.16
C GLU A 87 -15.35 18.26 -5.15
N LYS A 88 -14.74 17.06 -5.24
CA LYS A 88 -15.05 15.95 -4.33
C LYS A 88 -14.32 16.08 -3.00
N PRO A 89 -14.94 15.59 -1.89
CA PRO A 89 -14.36 15.73 -0.56
C PRO A 89 -13.02 15.02 -0.42
N ASP A 90 -12.15 15.68 0.28
CA ASP A 90 -10.78 15.26 0.49
C ASP A 90 -10.42 15.34 1.98
N PRO A 91 -10.75 14.34 2.86
CA PRO A 91 -10.48 14.33 4.30
C PRO A 91 -8.98 14.30 4.63
N LEU A 92 -8.48 15.08 5.58
CA LEU A 92 -7.08 15.12 6.02
C LEU A 92 -6.65 13.80 6.67
N GLN A 93 -5.39 13.43 6.44
CA GLN A 93 -4.74 12.34 7.15
C GLN A 93 -3.44 12.85 7.79
N ASN A 94 -3.24 12.45 9.04
CA ASN A 94 -2.03 12.77 9.78
C ASN A 94 -0.96 11.70 9.57
N ALA A 95 0.32 12.09 9.66
CA ALA A 95 1.43 11.16 9.75
C ALA A 95 1.55 10.58 11.16
N PHE A 96 2.10 9.40 11.27
CA PHE A 96 2.47 8.80 12.56
C PHE A 96 3.87 9.26 12.99
N ALA A 97 4.02 9.50 14.30
CA ALA A 97 5.35 9.65 14.90
C ALA A 97 5.96 8.24 15.05
N VAL A 98 6.92 7.92 14.20
CA VAL A 98 7.52 6.57 14.11
C VAL A 98 8.96 6.47 14.62
N GLU A 99 9.55 7.60 15.03
CA GLU A 99 10.94 7.71 15.42
C GLU A 99 11.28 6.80 16.60
N LYS A 100 10.35 6.68 17.56
CA LYS A 100 10.49 5.76 18.71
C LYS A 100 10.61 4.32 18.22
N THR A 101 9.74 3.91 17.31
CA THR A 101 9.71 2.55 16.74
C THR A 101 11.01 2.25 16.02
N PHE A 102 11.49 3.17 15.19
CA PHE A 102 12.72 2.98 14.43
C PHE A 102 13.95 2.83 15.34
N ARG A 103 14.01 3.64 16.39
CA ARG A 103 15.13 3.63 17.32
C ARG A 103 15.11 2.42 18.25
N GLU A 104 13.97 2.16 18.91
CA GLU A 104 13.91 1.17 20.00
C GLU A 104 13.78 -0.26 19.48
N LEU A 105 13.10 -0.45 18.33
CA LEU A 105 12.95 -1.77 17.71
C LEU A 105 14.01 -2.05 16.65
N ASN A 106 14.97 -1.12 16.45
CA ASN A 106 16.01 -1.22 15.42
C ASN A 106 15.44 -1.67 14.06
N TRP A 107 14.34 -1.07 13.66
CA TRP A 107 13.60 -1.46 12.47
C TRP A 107 13.28 -0.25 11.61
N LYS A 108 13.32 -0.46 10.30
CA LYS A 108 12.81 0.48 9.30
C LYS A 108 12.19 -0.30 8.14
N PRO A 109 11.16 0.27 7.47
CA PRO A 109 10.65 -0.31 6.24
C PRO A 109 11.74 -0.32 5.16
N ILE A 110 11.72 -1.35 4.33
CA ILE A 110 12.68 -1.50 3.21
C ILE A 110 12.01 -1.43 1.85
N TYR A 111 10.69 -1.57 1.79
CA TYR A 111 9.94 -1.50 0.54
C TYR A 111 9.54 -0.06 0.24
N SER A 112 9.99 0.48 -0.90
CA SER A 112 9.38 1.70 -1.45
C SER A 112 7.93 1.44 -1.85
N TYR A 113 7.16 2.49 -2.12
CA TYR A 113 5.77 2.34 -2.55
C TYR A 113 5.63 1.50 -3.84
N LEU A 114 6.49 1.74 -4.82
CA LEU A 114 6.47 0.95 -6.05
C LEU A 114 6.92 -0.50 -5.83
N ASP A 115 7.87 -0.74 -4.94
CA ASP A 115 8.27 -2.12 -4.61
C ASP A 115 7.14 -2.89 -3.94
N GLN A 116 6.38 -2.25 -3.04
CA GLN A 116 5.16 -2.83 -2.46
C GLN A 116 4.16 -3.25 -3.53
N LEU A 117 3.92 -2.39 -4.53
CA LEU A 117 2.98 -2.68 -5.61
C LEU A 117 3.47 -3.81 -6.52
N ARG A 118 4.76 -3.82 -6.87
CA ARG A 118 5.37 -4.85 -7.72
C ARG A 118 5.38 -6.22 -7.03
N ASP A 119 5.74 -6.24 -5.76
CA ASP A 119 5.71 -7.46 -4.96
C ASP A 119 4.28 -7.97 -4.78
N PHE A 120 3.32 -7.08 -4.51
CA PHE A 120 1.90 -7.46 -4.43
C PHE A 120 1.38 -8.02 -5.76
N LYS A 121 1.76 -7.42 -6.88
CA LYS A 121 1.42 -7.96 -8.21
C LYS A 121 2.00 -9.35 -8.41
N HIS A 122 3.26 -9.55 -8.06
CA HIS A 122 3.91 -10.86 -8.12
C HIS A 122 3.18 -11.91 -7.28
N GLU A 123 2.80 -11.56 -6.04
CA GLU A 123 2.00 -12.44 -5.17
C GLU A 123 0.64 -12.80 -5.81
N MET A 124 -0.02 -11.82 -6.45
CA MET A 124 -1.29 -12.07 -7.16
C MET A 124 -1.13 -13.00 -8.37
N GLU A 125 0.01 -12.96 -9.04
CA GLU A 125 0.29 -13.75 -10.24
C GLU A 125 0.77 -15.17 -9.92
N THR A 126 1.51 -15.34 -8.82
CA THR A 126 2.14 -16.62 -8.45
C THR A 126 1.34 -17.41 -7.41
N GLU A 127 0.46 -16.76 -6.67
CA GLU A 127 -0.36 -17.34 -5.60
C GLU A 127 0.44 -18.30 -4.68
N PRO A 128 1.58 -17.86 -4.09
CA PRO A 128 2.52 -18.75 -3.41
C PRO A 128 1.92 -19.44 -2.18
N MET A 129 0.80 -18.94 -1.67
CA MET A 129 0.07 -19.48 -0.52
C MET A 129 -1.17 -20.30 -0.90
N ALA A 130 -1.37 -20.58 -2.21
CA ALA A 130 -2.54 -21.32 -2.69
C ALA A 130 -2.73 -22.69 -1.99
N GLY A 131 -1.64 -23.37 -1.65
CA GLY A 131 -1.69 -24.62 -0.91
C GLY A 131 -2.21 -24.54 0.53
N LEU A 132 -2.18 -23.33 1.13
CA LEU A 132 -2.68 -23.09 2.49
C LEU A 132 -4.04 -22.40 2.51
N TRP A 133 -4.28 -21.48 1.58
CA TRP A 133 -5.43 -20.58 1.59
C TRP A 133 -6.39 -20.81 0.41
N GLY A 134 -6.08 -21.72 -0.50
CA GLY A 134 -6.76 -21.82 -1.78
C GLY A 134 -6.31 -20.74 -2.79
N THR A 135 -6.82 -20.82 -4.00
CA THR A 135 -6.58 -19.85 -5.07
C THR A 135 -7.63 -18.76 -5.06
N LYS A 136 -7.41 -17.66 -5.81
CA LYS A 136 -8.43 -16.62 -5.99
C LYS A 136 -9.72 -17.13 -6.67
N GLU A 137 -9.66 -18.24 -7.38
CA GLU A 137 -10.83 -18.87 -8.00
C GLU A 137 -11.77 -19.49 -6.95
N ASP A 138 -11.21 -19.97 -5.84
CA ASP A 138 -11.97 -20.59 -4.75
C ASP A 138 -12.81 -19.58 -3.95
N TYR A 139 -12.56 -18.27 -4.14
CA TYR A 139 -13.24 -17.16 -3.44
C TYR A 139 -14.06 -16.27 -4.38
N LYS A 140 -14.34 -16.72 -5.60
CA LYS A 140 -15.29 -16.04 -6.48
C LYS A 140 -16.72 -16.39 -6.06
N GLU A 141 -17.43 -15.42 -5.49
CA GLU A 141 -18.88 -15.42 -5.35
C GLU A 141 -19.57 -14.93 -6.64
#